data_4669b50d298b31c7dbb1342981334b41
#
_entry.id   4669b50d298b31c7dbb1342981334b41
#
_cell.length_a   1.000
_cell.length_b   1.000
_cell.length_c   1.000
_cell.angle_alpha   90.00
_cell.angle_beta   90.00
_cell.angle_gamma   90.00
#
_symmetry.space_group_name_H-M   'P 1'
#
loop_
_entity.id
_entity.type
_entity.pdbx_description
1 polymer ?
#
loop_
_entity_poly.entity_id
_entity_poly.type
_entity_poly.pdbx_seq_one_letter_code
_entity_poly.pdbx_strand_id
1 'polypeptide(L)'
;KVKIGTIASVNDVIASSSPAVNFSYFSEAQTYLQPFPMDSATQQAAEAVYSGTVLEGIKMGYVALWQKCPHLGCKVPVCGTSQWFECPCHGSQYNRVGEKKVGPAPRGMDRFPVIIDGDKVVIDTGSPSQGPPIGTDTTGQGLEGPHCA
;
A
#
# COMPACT_ATOMS: atom_id res chain seq x y z
N LYS A 1 -6.36 0.96 -17.05
CA LYS A 1 -6.78 -0.04 -16.05
C LYS A 1 -6.05 -1.35 -16.30
N VAL A 2 -5.51 -1.94 -15.24
CA VAL A 2 -4.71 -3.16 -15.32
C VAL A 2 -5.41 -4.26 -14.51
N LYS A 3 -5.82 -5.34 -15.19
CA LYS A 3 -6.35 -6.52 -14.52
C LYS A 3 -5.18 -7.34 -13.96
N ILE A 4 -5.18 -7.59 -12.66
CA ILE A 4 -4.09 -8.29 -11.98
C ILE A 4 -4.43 -9.73 -11.60
N GLY A 5 -5.69 -10.13 -11.69
CA GLY A 5 -6.11 -11.50 -11.42
C GLY A 5 -7.56 -11.59 -11.00
N THR A 6 -7.98 -12.80 -10.61
CA THR A 6 -9.27 -13.01 -9.97
C THR A 6 -9.18 -12.68 -8.48
N ILE A 7 -10.32 -12.47 -7.84
CA ILE A 7 -10.37 -12.28 -6.39
C ILE A 7 -9.68 -13.43 -5.66
N ALA A 8 -9.97 -14.66 -6.06
CA ALA A 8 -9.35 -15.85 -5.44
C ALA A 8 -7.84 -15.87 -5.63
N SER A 9 -7.35 -15.66 -6.86
CA SER A 9 -5.90 -15.69 -7.14
C SER A 9 -5.14 -14.57 -6.43
N VAL A 10 -5.72 -13.38 -6.38
CA VAL A 10 -5.11 -12.23 -5.69
C VAL A 10 -5.04 -12.48 -4.18
N ASN A 11 -6.12 -13.01 -3.59
CA ASN A 11 -6.11 -13.34 -2.17
C ASN A 11 -5.10 -14.44 -1.83
N ASP A 12 -4.89 -15.40 -2.73
CA ASP A 12 -3.85 -16.43 -2.56
C ASP A 12 -2.45 -15.81 -2.57
N VAL A 13 -2.19 -14.86 -3.45
CA VAL A 13 -0.90 -14.14 -3.49
C VAL A 13 -0.69 -13.35 -2.19
N ILE A 14 -1.70 -12.65 -1.72
CA ILE A 14 -1.63 -11.89 -0.46
C ILE A 14 -1.33 -12.84 0.71
N ALA A 15 -2.05 -13.95 0.80
CA ALA A 15 -1.87 -14.92 1.89
C ALA A 15 -0.48 -15.55 1.87
N SER A 16 0.07 -15.86 0.71
CA SER A 16 1.39 -16.47 0.57
C SER A 16 2.53 -15.47 0.75
N SER A 17 2.27 -14.16 0.58
CA SER A 17 3.28 -13.12 0.76
C SER A 17 3.55 -12.78 2.21
N SER A 18 2.61 -13.09 3.10
CA SER A 18 2.75 -12.76 4.53
C SER A 18 3.51 -13.87 5.26
N PRO A 19 4.25 -13.50 6.30
CA PRO A 19 4.68 -12.17 6.74
C PRO A 19 6.04 -11.77 6.23
N ALA A 20 6.68 -12.60 5.48
CA ALA A 20 8.09 -12.61 5.63
C ALA A 20 8.88 -11.88 4.57
N VAL A 21 8.52 -11.92 3.31
CA VAL A 21 9.58 -11.63 2.37
C VAL A 21 9.18 -10.69 1.25
N ASN A 22 8.04 -10.90 0.69
CA ASN A 22 7.59 -10.10 -0.45
C ASN A 22 6.15 -9.69 -0.22
N PHE A 23 5.92 -8.42 -0.13
CA PHE A 23 4.57 -7.90 -0.24
C PHE A 23 4.03 -8.23 -1.64
N SER A 24 2.71 -8.25 -1.78
CA SER A 24 2.06 -8.68 -3.02
C SER A 24 2.30 -7.67 -4.14
N TYR A 25 3.42 -7.83 -4.85
CA TYR A 25 3.81 -6.94 -5.93
C TYR A 25 3.31 -7.43 -7.28
N PHE A 26 2.66 -6.55 -8.02
CA PHE A 26 2.16 -6.82 -9.37
C PHE A 26 2.90 -5.92 -10.36
N SER A 27 3.85 -6.50 -11.08
CA SER A 27 4.74 -5.76 -11.97
C SER A 27 4.03 -5.10 -13.14
N GLU A 28 2.95 -5.71 -13.64
CA GLU A 28 2.17 -5.15 -14.74
C GLU A 28 1.52 -3.81 -14.39
N ALA A 29 1.29 -3.54 -13.11
CA ALA A 29 0.75 -2.27 -12.61
C ALA A 29 1.77 -1.46 -11.81
N GLN A 30 2.99 -1.98 -11.62
CA GLN A 30 4.03 -1.40 -10.76
C GLN A 30 3.47 -1.06 -9.36
N THR A 31 2.72 -1.99 -8.79
CA THR A 31 1.88 -1.76 -7.63
C THR A 31 2.02 -2.88 -6.61
N TYR A 32 2.10 -2.48 -5.34
CA TYR A 32 1.90 -3.40 -4.22
C TYR A 32 0.42 -3.40 -3.86
N LEU A 33 -0.23 -4.56 -3.93
CA LEU A 33 -1.59 -4.71 -3.43
C LEU A 33 -1.51 -5.27 -2.01
N GLN A 34 -1.78 -4.41 -1.04
CA GLN A 34 -1.65 -4.77 0.37
C GLN A 34 -3.00 -5.02 1.00
N PRO A 35 -3.08 -5.97 1.95
CA PRO A 35 -4.27 -6.09 2.76
C PRO A 35 -4.42 -4.86 3.66
N PHE A 36 -5.62 -4.34 3.77
CA PHE A 36 -5.95 -3.28 4.71
C PHE A 36 -6.77 -3.89 5.84
N PRO A 37 -6.40 -3.68 7.12
CA PRO A 37 -7.12 -4.29 8.23
C PRO A 37 -8.60 -3.94 8.24
N MET A 38 -9.43 -4.92 8.55
CA MET A 38 -10.90 -4.80 8.50
C MET A 38 -11.53 -4.56 9.86
N ASP A 39 -10.75 -4.45 10.92
CA ASP A 39 -11.28 -4.12 12.25
C ASP A 39 -11.89 -2.72 12.27
N SER A 40 -12.91 -2.52 13.09
CA SER A 40 -13.69 -1.28 13.05
C SER A 40 -12.87 -0.05 13.43
N ALA A 41 -11.92 -0.16 14.35
CA ALA A 41 -11.08 0.97 14.75
C ALA A 41 -10.21 1.46 13.59
N THR A 42 -9.55 0.54 12.87
CA THR A 42 -8.72 0.89 11.72
C THR A 42 -9.57 1.42 10.57
N GLN A 43 -10.72 0.82 10.29
CA GLN A 43 -11.63 1.29 9.25
C GLN A 43 -12.17 2.70 9.56
N GLN A 44 -12.50 3.00 10.80
CA GLN A 44 -12.91 4.34 11.20
C GLN A 44 -11.79 5.36 11.05
N ALA A 45 -10.55 5.00 11.40
CA ALA A 45 -9.40 5.85 11.20
C ALA A 45 -9.18 6.13 9.70
N ALA A 46 -9.35 5.12 8.86
CA ALA A 46 -9.23 5.26 7.42
C ALA A 46 -10.30 6.20 6.83
N GLU A 47 -11.54 6.13 7.32
CA GLU A 47 -12.62 7.01 6.88
C GLU A 47 -12.32 8.49 7.13
N ALA A 48 -11.54 8.79 8.17
CA ALA A 48 -11.16 10.16 8.50
C ALA A 48 -10.07 10.71 7.57
N VAL A 49 -9.34 9.85 6.85
CA VAL A 49 -8.17 10.22 6.05
C VAL A 49 -8.40 10.01 4.55
N TYR A 50 -8.98 8.88 4.18
CA TYR A 50 -9.15 8.48 2.79
C TYR A 50 -10.58 8.73 2.32
N SER A 51 -10.75 8.87 1.00
CA SER A 51 -12.05 9.15 0.41
C SER A 51 -12.18 8.54 -0.97
N GLY A 52 -13.39 8.58 -1.53
CA GLY A 52 -13.66 8.16 -2.91
C GLY A 52 -13.33 6.70 -3.16
N THR A 53 -12.80 6.43 -4.34
CA THR A 53 -12.52 5.06 -4.80
C THR A 53 -11.41 4.38 -4.01
N VAL A 54 -10.46 5.14 -3.48
CA VAL A 54 -9.42 4.59 -2.59
C VAL A 54 -10.05 4.03 -1.31
N LEU A 55 -10.95 4.79 -0.70
CA LEU A 55 -11.66 4.33 0.50
C LEU A 55 -12.55 3.13 0.21
N GLU A 56 -13.17 3.08 -0.95
CA GLU A 56 -13.97 1.91 -1.36
C GLU A 56 -13.12 0.63 -1.36
N GLY A 57 -11.89 0.71 -1.90
CA GLY A 57 -10.95 -0.41 -1.86
C GLY A 57 -10.56 -0.80 -0.44
N ILE A 58 -10.29 0.17 0.41
CA ILE A 58 -9.96 -0.04 1.82
C ILE A 58 -11.10 -0.76 2.54
N LYS A 59 -12.34 -0.41 2.27
CA LYS A 59 -13.52 -1.07 2.85
C LYS A 59 -13.67 -2.51 2.36
N MET A 60 -13.09 -2.85 1.23
CA MET A 60 -13.01 -4.23 0.73
C MET A 60 -11.76 -4.97 1.26
N GLY A 61 -10.88 -4.29 1.97
CA GLY A 61 -9.67 -4.86 2.53
C GLY A 61 -8.43 -4.73 1.66
N TYR A 62 -8.43 -3.84 0.69
CA TYR A 62 -7.30 -3.65 -0.23
C TYR A 62 -6.82 -2.20 -0.30
N VAL A 63 -5.51 -2.05 -0.44
CA VAL A 63 -4.91 -0.78 -0.86
C VAL A 63 -3.84 -1.08 -1.93
N ALA A 64 -3.86 -0.34 -3.02
CA ALA A 64 -2.93 -0.50 -4.14
C ALA A 64 -1.91 0.64 -4.10
N LEU A 65 -0.69 0.34 -3.71
CA LEU A 65 0.37 1.33 -3.51
C LEU A 65 1.27 1.38 -4.73
N TRP A 66 1.41 2.55 -5.32
CA TRP A 66 2.33 2.75 -6.43
C TRP A 66 3.77 2.66 -5.92
N GLN A 67 4.60 1.86 -6.58
CA GLN A 67 5.98 1.61 -6.18
C GLN A 67 6.86 2.88 -6.20
N LYS A 68 6.39 3.94 -6.81
CA LYS A 68 7.14 5.18 -6.98
C LYS A 68 7.18 5.99 -5.68
N CYS A 69 8.38 6.33 -5.22
CA CYS A 69 8.54 7.20 -4.05
C CYS A 69 8.02 8.62 -4.37
N PRO A 70 7.10 9.17 -3.57
CA PRO A 70 6.56 10.51 -3.82
C PRO A 70 7.60 11.64 -3.63
N HIS A 71 8.79 11.35 -3.10
CA HIS A 71 9.86 12.34 -2.98
C HIS A 71 10.46 12.65 -4.36
N LEU A 72 11.20 11.71 -4.97
CA LEU A 72 11.89 11.91 -6.25
C LEU A 72 11.69 10.76 -7.24
N GLY A 73 10.71 9.92 -7.02
CA GLY A 73 10.33 8.90 -7.98
C GLY A 73 11.15 7.62 -8.00
N CYS A 74 11.99 7.39 -6.99
CA CYS A 74 12.71 6.11 -6.86
C CYS A 74 11.74 4.96 -6.64
N LYS A 75 12.12 3.76 -7.08
CA LYS A 75 11.35 2.56 -6.76
C LYS A 75 11.52 2.22 -5.29
N VAL A 76 10.41 2.06 -4.59
CA VAL A 76 10.39 1.77 -3.16
C VAL A 76 10.35 0.26 -2.94
N PRO A 77 11.39 -0.34 -2.34
CA PRO A 77 11.37 -1.76 -1.98
C PRO A 77 10.71 -1.99 -0.63
N VAL A 78 10.35 -3.23 -0.39
CA VAL A 78 9.90 -3.69 0.92
C VAL A 78 11.11 -4.10 1.75
N CYS A 79 11.09 -3.75 3.03
CA CYS A 79 12.03 -4.31 4.00
C CYS A 79 11.39 -5.50 4.72
N GLY A 80 11.94 -6.71 4.52
CA GLY A 80 11.37 -7.93 5.09
C GLY A 80 11.48 -7.99 6.61
N THR A 81 12.45 -7.34 7.22
CA THR A 81 12.64 -7.34 8.67
C THR A 81 11.79 -6.31 9.39
N SER A 82 11.76 -5.08 8.90
CA SER A 82 10.92 -4.03 9.50
C SER A 82 9.45 -4.18 9.14
N GLN A 83 9.12 -4.85 8.05
CA GLN A 83 7.79 -4.92 7.45
C GLN A 83 7.24 -3.56 7.04
N TRP A 84 8.14 -2.64 6.73
CA TRP A 84 7.85 -1.34 6.17
C TRP A 84 8.40 -1.24 4.75
N PHE A 85 7.95 -0.24 3.99
CA PHE A 85 8.61 0.17 2.76
C PHE A 85 9.74 1.13 3.11
N GLU A 86 10.94 0.87 2.59
CA GLU A 86 12.11 1.70 2.87
C GLU A 86 12.78 2.12 1.58
N CYS A 87 12.66 3.40 1.22
CA CYS A 87 13.25 3.93 0.00
C CYS A 87 14.76 4.14 0.17
N PRO A 88 15.60 3.50 -0.64
CA PRO A 88 17.05 3.57 -0.46
C PRO A 88 17.66 4.89 -0.94
N CYS A 89 16.93 5.68 -1.73
CA CYS A 89 17.49 6.89 -2.35
C CYS A 89 17.78 7.98 -1.32
N HIS A 90 16.82 8.28 -0.43
CA HIS A 90 16.95 9.35 0.57
C HIS A 90 16.39 8.96 1.93
N GLY A 91 16.06 7.70 2.15
CA GLY A 91 15.66 7.17 3.44
C GLY A 91 14.21 7.38 3.85
N SER A 92 13.33 7.76 2.93
CA SER A 92 11.91 7.83 3.26
C SER A 92 11.37 6.44 3.58
N GLN A 93 10.53 6.34 4.62
CA GLN A 93 9.98 5.07 5.08
C GLN A 93 8.47 5.18 5.28
N TYR A 94 7.79 4.09 4.99
CA TYR A 94 6.33 3.99 5.01
C TYR A 94 5.92 2.69 5.68
N ASN A 95 4.78 2.71 6.39
CA ASN A 95 4.25 1.48 6.96
C ASN A 95 3.66 0.57 5.87
N ARG A 96 3.11 -0.58 6.24
CA ARG A 96 2.60 -1.59 5.29
C ARG A 96 1.49 -1.07 4.39
N VAL A 97 0.75 -0.07 4.81
CA VAL A 97 -0.32 0.55 4.00
C VAL A 97 0.11 1.87 3.38
N GLY A 98 1.42 2.12 3.32
CA GLY A 98 1.99 3.25 2.59
C GLY A 98 1.89 4.60 3.28
N GLU A 99 1.65 4.63 4.58
CA GLU A 99 1.61 5.87 5.35
C GLU A 99 3.02 6.26 5.78
N LYS A 100 3.40 7.51 5.56
CA LYS A 100 4.78 7.94 5.81
C LYS A 100 5.13 7.91 7.28
N LYS A 101 6.33 7.39 7.59
CA LYS A 101 6.87 7.34 8.94
C LYS A 101 8.05 8.29 9.13
N VAL A 102 9.06 8.22 8.27
CA VAL A 102 10.25 9.07 8.36
C VAL A 102 10.78 9.43 6.97
N GLY A 103 11.64 10.42 6.91
CA GLY A 103 12.38 10.79 5.71
C GLY A 103 11.81 12.01 5.00
N PRO A 104 12.38 12.38 3.84
CA PRO A 104 12.07 13.63 3.16
C PRO A 104 10.80 13.63 2.32
N ALA A 105 10.14 12.48 2.12
CA ALA A 105 8.93 12.43 1.29
C ALA A 105 7.85 13.38 1.84
N PRO A 106 7.15 14.11 0.96
CA PRO A 106 6.16 15.09 1.40
C PRO A 106 4.83 14.49 1.88
N ARG A 107 4.62 13.20 1.64
CA ARG A 107 3.37 12.49 1.94
C ARG A 107 3.62 11.00 1.93
N GLY A 108 2.58 10.21 2.26
CA GLY A 108 2.61 8.76 2.08
C GLY A 108 2.71 8.36 0.61
N MET A 109 2.86 7.07 0.35
CA MET A 109 2.94 6.54 -1.01
C MET A 109 1.64 6.84 -1.77
N ASP A 110 1.78 7.27 -3.01
CA ASP A 110 0.61 7.46 -3.89
C ASP A 110 -0.03 6.10 -4.17
N ARG A 111 -1.32 6.11 -4.45
CA ARG A 111 -2.12 4.89 -4.59
C ARG A 111 -3.08 4.97 -5.74
N PHE A 112 -3.53 3.80 -6.17
CA PHE A 112 -4.48 3.66 -7.27
C PHE A 112 -5.80 3.10 -6.74
N PRO A 113 -6.93 3.44 -7.38
CA PRO A 113 -8.19 2.76 -7.08
C PRO A 113 -8.10 1.27 -7.36
N VAL A 114 -8.72 0.48 -6.48
CA VAL A 114 -8.92 -0.96 -6.68
C VAL A 114 -10.38 -1.16 -7.08
N ILE A 115 -10.59 -1.78 -8.23
CA ILE A 115 -11.92 -1.99 -8.80
C ILE A 115 -12.18 -3.49 -8.87
N ILE A 116 -13.35 -3.90 -8.41
CA ILE A 116 -13.82 -5.26 -8.59
C ILE A 116 -14.75 -5.29 -9.79
N ASP A 117 -14.37 -6.03 -10.82
CA ASP A 117 -15.15 -6.21 -12.05
C ASP A 117 -15.53 -7.69 -12.17
N GLY A 118 -16.75 -8.02 -11.73
CA GLY A 118 -17.17 -9.41 -11.59
C GLY A 118 -16.32 -10.13 -10.55
N ASP A 119 -15.53 -11.11 -10.97
CA ASP A 119 -14.58 -11.83 -10.13
C ASP A 119 -13.12 -11.33 -10.31
N LYS A 120 -12.93 -10.27 -11.09
CA LYS A 120 -11.59 -9.74 -11.42
C LYS A 120 -11.23 -8.57 -10.52
N VAL A 121 -9.95 -8.50 -10.15
CA VAL A 121 -9.37 -7.34 -9.45
C VAL A 121 -8.62 -6.50 -10.48
N VAL A 122 -8.99 -5.24 -10.56
CA VAL A 122 -8.45 -4.27 -11.53
C VAL A 122 -7.84 -3.11 -10.78
N ILE A 123 -6.63 -2.71 -11.17
CA ILE A 123 -5.96 -1.51 -10.64
C ILE A 123 -6.11 -0.40 -11.68
N ASP A 124 -6.68 0.73 -11.29
CA ASP A 124 -6.82 1.88 -12.19
C ASP A 124 -5.57 2.76 -12.12
N THR A 125 -4.57 2.39 -12.91
CA THR A 125 -3.27 3.11 -12.94
C THR A 125 -3.37 4.47 -13.63
N GLY A 126 -4.48 4.76 -14.30
CA GLY A 126 -4.73 6.06 -14.93
C GLY A 126 -5.27 7.12 -13.97
N SER A 127 -5.59 6.74 -12.73
CA SER A 127 -6.22 7.65 -11.77
C SER A 127 -5.48 7.62 -10.41
N PRO A 128 -4.19 7.94 -10.37
CA PRO A 128 -3.46 7.94 -9.11
C PRO A 128 -3.99 9.00 -8.15
N SER A 129 -4.07 8.63 -6.87
CA SER A 129 -4.38 9.56 -5.79
C SER A 129 -3.12 9.82 -4.98
N GLN A 130 -2.94 11.04 -4.52
CA GLN A 130 -1.83 11.35 -3.63
C GLN A 130 -1.96 10.57 -2.32
N GLY A 131 -0.82 10.15 -1.78
CA GLY A 131 -0.77 9.50 -0.49
C GLY A 131 -1.24 10.41 0.64
N PRO A 132 -1.55 9.82 1.79
CA PRO A 132 -2.06 10.58 2.94
C PRO A 132 -1.01 11.54 3.47
N PRO A 133 -1.43 12.61 4.18
CA PRO A 133 -0.51 13.60 4.73
C PRO A 133 0.40 12.99 5.79
N ILE A 134 1.52 13.68 6.03
CA ILE A 134 2.45 13.36 7.11
C ILE A 134 1.70 13.32 8.44
N GLY A 135 1.99 12.32 9.26
CA GLY A 135 1.32 12.12 10.54
C GLY A 135 0.16 11.14 10.52
N THR A 136 -0.26 10.70 9.33
CA THR A 136 -1.28 9.67 9.21
C THR A 136 -0.74 8.32 9.67
N ASP A 137 -1.48 7.66 10.53
CA ASP A 137 -1.14 6.32 11.05
C ASP A 137 -2.42 5.58 11.43
N THR A 138 -3.10 5.02 10.41
CA THR A 138 -4.41 4.39 10.62
C THR A 138 -4.33 3.00 11.23
N THR A 139 -3.22 2.30 11.01
CA THR A 139 -3.05 0.92 11.46
C THR A 139 -2.30 0.79 12.78
N GLY A 140 -1.53 1.82 13.16
CA GLY A 140 -0.68 1.77 14.34
C GLY A 140 0.50 0.82 14.20
N GLN A 141 0.85 0.42 12.98
CA GLN A 141 1.96 -0.51 12.77
C GLN A 141 3.30 0.12 13.14
N GLY A 142 3.92 -0.39 14.20
CA GLY A 142 5.31 -0.08 14.52
C GLY A 142 6.29 -0.94 13.71
N LEU A 143 7.58 -0.75 13.95
CA LEU A 143 8.61 -1.61 13.38
C LEU A 143 8.45 -3.04 13.91
N GLU A 144 8.50 -4.01 13.01
CA GLU A 144 8.42 -5.44 13.38
C GLU A 144 9.80 -6.07 13.47
N GLY A 145 10.84 -5.32 13.17
CA GLY A 145 12.23 -5.72 13.24
C GLY A 145 13.15 -4.58 12.82
N PRO A 146 14.46 -4.83 12.66
CA PRO A 146 15.39 -3.78 12.31
C PRO A 146 15.19 -3.26 10.89
N HIS A 147 15.59 -2.02 10.65
CA HIS A 147 15.60 -1.45 9.30
C HIS A 147 16.60 -2.18 8.40
N CYS A 148 16.33 -2.17 7.10
CA CYS A 148 17.22 -2.74 6.09
C CYS A 148 18.36 -1.76 5.72
N ALA A 149 18.12 -0.48 5.86
CA ALA A 149 19.09 0.55 5.45
C ALA A 149 19.55 1.40 6.63
#